data_0d22b367b900a70dae9c2153aded28e1
#
_entry.id   0d22b367b900a70dae9c2153aded28e1
#
_cell.length_a   1.000
_cell.length_b   1.000
_cell.length_c   1.000
_cell.angle_alpha   90.00
_cell.angle_beta   90.00
_cell.angle_gamma   90.00
#
_symmetry.space_group_name_H-M   'P 1'
#
loop_
_entity.id
_entity.type
_entity.pdbx_description
1 polymer ?
#
loop_
_entity_poly.entity_id
_entity_poly.type
_entity_poly.pdbx_seq_one_letter_code
_entity_poly.pdbx_strand_id
1 'polypeptide(L)'
;MKRYIFNTFIAILICFASFTSCDRNNSDKNRLVLEDCVYVTSFPEDILSGSCELVDLDINGMMSIAVQDSLLMVSTMGRGPVAHVFNIQDMSSKGAYINIGNGPSELDGSFYFGSCRCHVTDHGELMVDIPNNGKNILRWNVTQSIACNEIIAETTPTTSVHFSAYWKVLDDSSSFSRKLSPDFLRLERQVLVNNERLDIAGINELNKAEVSVNDGISFNLLSGFVAYSESERVLVDASISTNVINFIPLNGAPSKSIIIGPKAVSLNEAEKKQRIFHDIKQYFISASSDDSYCAFLYRDNSGNYSVLMFDWQGNPIRRIAIPNAATAFCFDSERHLIYTLDSSSDQLYRYCY
;
A
#
# COMPACT_ATOMS: atom_id res chain seq x y z
N MET A 1 6.17 25.03 -61.89
CA MET A 1 5.65 23.77 -61.32
C MET A 1 6.69 23.24 -60.32
N LYS A 2 6.57 23.62 -59.03
CA LYS A 2 7.48 23.14 -57.97
C LYS A 2 6.64 22.33 -56.98
N ARG A 3 6.95 21.04 -56.89
CA ARG A 3 6.34 20.11 -55.92
C ARG A 3 7.00 20.36 -54.56
N TYR A 4 6.22 20.72 -53.56
CA TYR A 4 6.64 20.72 -52.14
C TYR A 4 6.36 19.32 -51.59
N ILE A 5 7.45 18.68 -51.19
CA ILE A 5 7.42 17.43 -50.41
C ILE A 5 7.27 17.83 -48.94
N PHE A 6 6.15 17.50 -48.31
CA PHE A 6 5.92 17.68 -46.90
C PHE A 6 6.55 16.47 -46.16
N ASN A 7 7.68 16.67 -45.56
CA ASN A 7 8.27 15.68 -44.67
C ASN A 7 7.63 15.82 -43.28
N THR A 8 6.74 14.88 -42.94
CA THR A 8 6.22 14.71 -41.61
C THR A 8 7.28 14.05 -40.75
N PHE A 9 7.94 14.81 -39.91
CA PHE A 9 8.79 14.27 -38.84
C PHE A 9 7.88 13.71 -37.75
N ILE A 10 7.76 12.38 -37.67
CA ILE A 10 7.25 11.69 -36.50
C ILE A 10 8.38 11.70 -35.47
N ALA A 11 8.27 12.56 -34.48
CA ALA A 11 9.14 12.53 -33.32
C ALA A 11 8.71 11.32 -32.44
N ILE A 12 9.36 10.19 -32.65
CA ILE A 12 9.30 9.07 -31.70
C ILE A 12 10.13 9.49 -30.49
N LEU A 13 9.42 9.88 -29.43
CA LEU A 13 10.04 10.13 -28.12
C LEU A 13 10.39 8.75 -27.53
N ILE A 14 11.59 8.27 -27.85
CA ILE A 14 12.17 7.09 -27.21
C ILE A 14 12.60 7.56 -25.81
N CYS A 15 11.81 7.23 -24.78
CA CYS A 15 12.27 7.27 -23.40
C CYS A 15 13.44 6.29 -23.28
N PHE A 16 14.67 6.81 -23.29
CA PHE A 16 15.85 6.04 -22.91
C PHE A 16 15.75 5.69 -21.42
N ALA A 17 15.13 4.55 -21.11
CA ALA A 17 15.40 3.86 -19.87
C ALA A 17 16.86 3.44 -19.93
N SER A 18 17.72 4.13 -19.21
CA SER A 18 19.13 3.77 -19.07
C SER A 18 19.18 2.44 -18.31
N PHE A 19 19.36 1.34 -19.02
CA PHE A 19 19.67 0.05 -18.42
C PHE A 19 21.11 0.14 -17.86
N THR A 20 21.23 0.63 -16.64
CA THR A 20 22.46 0.50 -15.89
C THR A 20 22.44 -0.83 -15.17
N SER A 21 23.33 -1.74 -15.56
CA SER A 21 23.58 -2.98 -14.84
C SER A 21 23.86 -2.68 -13.37
N CYS A 22 23.06 -3.25 -12.47
CA CYS A 22 23.34 -3.17 -11.04
C CYS A 22 24.74 -3.70 -10.73
N ASP A 23 25.48 -2.94 -9.94
CA ASP A 23 26.83 -3.31 -9.49
C ASP A 23 26.77 -4.62 -8.68
N ARG A 24 27.29 -5.70 -9.24
CA ARG A 24 27.21 -7.09 -8.71
C ARG A 24 28.05 -7.36 -7.46
N ASN A 25 28.70 -6.36 -6.86
CA ASN A 25 29.76 -6.57 -5.86
C ASN A 25 29.41 -6.21 -4.42
N ASN A 26 28.14 -6.29 -3.99
CA ASN A 26 27.82 -6.23 -2.56
C ASN A 26 26.90 -7.39 -2.18
N SER A 27 27.25 -8.06 -1.08
CA SER A 27 26.63 -9.30 -0.59
C SER A 27 25.09 -9.23 -0.67
N ASP A 28 24.48 -10.23 -1.29
CA ASP A 28 23.04 -10.34 -1.60
C ASP A 28 22.12 -10.20 -0.38
N LYS A 29 22.65 -10.36 0.83
CA LYS A 29 21.93 -10.34 2.10
C LYS A 29 21.40 -8.97 2.54
N ASN A 30 21.87 -7.86 1.96
CA ASN A 30 21.54 -6.51 2.42
C ASN A 30 20.71 -5.72 1.40
N ARG A 31 19.96 -6.40 0.52
CA ARG A 31 19.19 -5.73 -0.52
C ARG A 31 17.72 -6.12 -0.47
N LEU A 32 16.84 -5.11 -0.46
CA LEU A 32 15.43 -5.24 -0.80
C LEU A 32 15.19 -4.93 -2.29
N VAL A 33 16.17 -5.23 -3.15
CA VAL A 33 16.15 -4.95 -4.61
C VAL A 33 16.34 -6.27 -5.34
N LEU A 34 15.43 -6.59 -6.24
CA LEU A 34 15.51 -7.75 -7.13
C LEU A 34 16.56 -7.54 -8.24
N GLU A 35 16.98 -8.62 -8.90
CA GLU A 35 17.97 -8.56 -9.99
C GLU A 35 17.52 -7.65 -11.14
N ASP A 36 16.24 -7.75 -11.54
CA ASP A 36 15.64 -6.83 -12.51
C ASP A 36 15.21 -5.56 -11.78
N CYS A 37 15.85 -4.44 -12.09
CA CYS A 37 15.54 -3.16 -11.46
C CYS A 37 15.56 -1.99 -12.45
N VAL A 38 14.66 -1.04 -12.23
CA VAL A 38 14.49 0.18 -13.03
C VAL A 38 14.58 1.39 -12.11
N TYR A 39 15.32 2.41 -12.55
CA TYR A 39 15.44 3.69 -11.84
C TYR A 39 14.44 4.70 -12.40
N VAL A 40 13.58 5.22 -11.54
CA VAL A 40 12.58 6.25 -11.87
C VAL A 40 13.07 7.58 -11.29
N THR A 41 13.61 8.45 -12.14
CA THR A 41 14.10 9.78 -11.77
C THR A 41 13.11 10.89 -12.09
N SER A 42 12.10 10.61 -12.91
CA SER A 42 11.01 11.54 -13.29
C SER A 42 9.75 10.77 -13.57
N PHE A 43 8.62 11.45 -13.46
CA PHE A 43 7.31 10.93 -13.83
C PHE A 43 6.83 11.64 -15.10
N PRO A 44 6.02 10.96 -15.96
CA PRO A 44 5.42 11.59 -17.14
C PRO A 44 4.57 12.81 -16.79
N GLU A 45 3.84 12.71 -15.68
CA GLU A 45 3.09 13.81 -15.10
C GLU A 45 3.61 14.11 -13.69
N ASP A 46 4.15 15.31 -13.50
CA ASP A 46 4.59 15.84 -12.19
C ASP A 46 3.75 17.09 -11.89
N ILE A 47 2.77 16.94 -11.02
CA ILE A 47 1.76 17.95 -10.76
C ILE A 47 1.75 18.34 -9.28
N LEU A 48 1.43 19.58 -9.03
CA LEU A 48 1.01 20.02 -7.71
C LEU A 48 -0.44 19.58 -7.50
N SER A 49 -0.78 19.12 -6.29
CA SER A 49 -2.18 18.94 -5.94
C SER A 49 -2.94 20.24 -6.15
N GLY A 50 -4.15 20.13 -6.66
CA GLY A 50 -5.03 21.28 -6.90
C GLY A 50 -5.56 21.89 -5.60
N SER A 51 -6.85 22.23 -5.55
CA SER A 51 -7.48 22.74 -4.33
C SER A 51 -7.34 21.74 -3.19
N CYS A 52 -6.87 22.23 -2.04
CA CYS A 52 -6.82 21.49 -0.78
C CYS A 52 -8.01 21.90 0.08
N GLU A 53 -8.78 20.93 0.53
CA GLU A 53 -9.92 21.15 1.42
C GLU A 53 -9.70 20.31 2.70
N LEU A 54 -9.81 20.96 3.86
CA LEU A 54 -9.89 20.26 5.14
C LEU A 54 -11.29 19.67 5.27
N VAL A 55 -11.37 18.36 5.41
CA VAL A 55 -12.61 17.61 5.62
C VAL A 55 -12.83 17.46 7.12
N ASP A 56 -13.85 18.11 7.64
CA ASP A 56 -14.22 18.03 9.06
C ASP A 56 -15.17 16.85 9.26
N LEU A 57 -14.65 15.80 9.88
CA LEU A 57 -15.43 14.64 10.32
C LEU A 57 -15.49 14.69 11.85
N ASP A 58 -16.69 14.65 12.42
CA ASP A 58 -16.88 14.64 13.89
C ASP A 58 -16.50 13.27 14.48
N ILE A 59 -15.24 12.86 14.25
CA ILE A 59 -14.63 11.63 14.76
C ILE A 59 -13.20 11.88 15.20
N ASN A 60 -12.71 11.12 16.18
CA ASN A 60 -11.36 11.23 16.72
C ASN A 60 -10.63 9.90 16.62
N GLY A 61 -9.30 9.96 16.65
CA GLY A 61 -8.44 8.77 16.64
C GLY A 61 -8.39 8.09 15.29
N MET A 62 -8.48 8.85 14.20
CA MET A 62 -8.42 8.32 12.83
C MET A 62 -7.06 7.65 12.57
N MET A 63 -7.09 6.44 12.01
CA MET A 63 -5.91 5.62 11.75
C MET A 63 -5.64 5.38 10.28
N SER A 64 -6.66 5.01 9.54
CA SER A 64 -6.55 4.72 8.11
C SER A 64 -7.86 5.01 7.38
N ILE A 65 -7.75 5.20 6.09
CA ILE A 65 -8.85 5.58 5.21
C ILE A 65 -8.86 4.70 3.96
N ALA A 66 -10.05 4.48 3.42
CA ALA A 66 -10.27 3.89 2.11
C ALA A 66 -11.42 4.57 1.41
N VAL A 67 -11.36 4.65 0.10
CA VAL A 67 -12.47 5.10 -0.74
C VAL A 67 -12.88 3.97 -1.68
N GLN A 68 -14.18 3.75 -1.79
CA GLN A 68 -14.76 2.81 -2.74
C GLN A 68 -16.11 3.33 -3.19
N ASP A 69 -16.34 3.40 -4.48
CA ASP A 69 -17.53 3.96 -5.10
C ASP A 69 -17.82 5.40 -4.61
N SER A 70 -18.92 5.58 -3.88
CA SER A 70 -19.35 6.87 -3.29
C SER A 70 -19.10 6.94 -1.78
N LEU A 71 -18.32 6.03 -1.22
CA LEU A 71 -18.10 5.93 0.21
C LEU A 71 -16.65 6.19 0.59
N LEU A 72 -16.46 7.02 1.59
CA LEU A 72 -15.22 7.16 2.35
C LEU A 72 -15.36 6.35 3.64
N MET A 73 -14.48 5.42 3.85
CA MET A 73 -14.40 4.60 5.06
C MET A 73 -13.20 5.03 5.89
N VAL A 74 -13.40 5.20 7.19
CA VAL A 74 -12.37 5.64 8.13
C VAL A 74 -12.29 4.64 9.28
N SER A 75 -11.10 4.10 9.55
CA SER A 75 -10.86 3.31 10.75
C SER A 75 -10.33 4.18 11.87
N THR A 76 -10.74 3.86 13.12
CA THR A 76 -10.34 4.63 14.30
C THR A 76 -9.74 3.75 15.39
N MET A 77 -8.98 4.37 16.31
CA MET A 77 -8.64 3.78 17.61
C MET A 77 -9.73 4.11 18.63
N GLY A 78 -10.07 3.16 19.48
CA GLY A 78 -10.99 3.44 20.59
C GLY A 78 -11.75 2.22 21.08
N ARG A 79 -12.71 2.46 21.97
CA ARG A 79 -13.57 1.42 22.56
C ARG A 79 -14.96 1.35 21.91
N GLY A 80 -15.30 2.27 21.04
CA GLY A 80 -16.57 2.31 20.31
C GLY A 80 -16.47 1.61 18.95
N PRO A 81 -17.42 1.85 18.05
CA PRO A 81 -17.31 1.42 16.68
C PRO A 81 -16.04 1.99 16.04
N VAL A 82 -15.27 1.12 15.36
CA VAL A 82 -13.95 1.46 14.79
C VAL A 82 -13.95 1.62 13.28
N ALA A 83 -15.09 1.40 12.62
CA ALA A 83 -15.29 1.62 11.20
C ALA A 83 -16.39 2.63 10.97
N HIS A 84 -16.04 3.80 10.44
CA HIS A 84 -16.97 4.89 10.13
C HIS A 84 -17.13 5.02 8.62
N VAL A 85 -18.34 5.25 8.15
CA VAL A 85 -18.66 5.36 6.73
C VAL A 85 -19.32 6.69 6.44
N PHE A 86 -18.83 7.37 5.39
CA PHE A 86 -19.32 8.68 4.94
C PHE A 86 -19.59 8.65 3.43
N ASN A 87 -20.54 9.46 3.00
CA ASN A 87 -20.72 9.74 1.57
C ASN A 87 -19.66 10.76 1.12
N ILE A 88 -18.95 10.49 0.01
CA ILE A 88 -17.86 11.37 -0.47
C ILE A 88 -18.35 12.71 -1.06
N GLN A 89 -19.61 12.84 -1.43
CA GLN A 89 -20.14 14.06 -2.06
C GLN A 89 -20.41 15.16 -1.03
N ASP A 90 -21.02 14.78 0.10
CA ASP A 90 -21.49 15.73 1.13
C ASP A 90 -20.90 15.46 2.52
N MET A 91 -20.03 14.46 2.65
CA MET A 91 -19.44 13.98 3.91
C MET A 91 -20.47 13.60 4.97
N SER A 92 -21.72 13.32 4.57
CA SER A 92 -22.75 12.84 5.49
C SER A 92 -22.39 11.46 6.03
N SER A 93 -22.50 11.28 7.35
CA SER A 93 -22.31 9.98 7.99
C SER A 93 -23.37 8.97 7.53
N LYS A 94 -22.91 7.77 7.17
CA LYS A 94 -23.73 6.60 6.85
C LYS A 94 -23.74 5.57 7.98
N GLY A 95 -23.06 5.86 9.08
CA GLY A 95 -23.02 5.05 10.28
C GLY A 95 -21.60 4.74 10.76
N ALA A 96 -21.58 4.10 11.94
CA ALA A 96 -20.36 3.59 12.56
C ALA A 96 -20.59 2.13 12.96
N TYR A 97 -19.67 1.27 12.57
CA TYR A 97 -19.81 -0.19 12.63
C TYR A 97 -18.57 -0.84 13.25
N ILE A 98 -18.66 -2.12 13.53
CA ILE A 98 -17.58 -2.98 14.00
C ILE A 98 -17.02 -2.51 15.35
N ASN A 99 -17.29 -3.26 16.39
CA ASN A 99 -16.75 -3.03 17.71
C ASN A 99 -15.45 -3.84 17.95
N ILE A 100 -14.65 -3.38 18.90
CA ILE A 100 -13.56 -4.16 19.47
C ILE A 100 -14.10 -5.04 20.60
N GLY A 101 -13.85 -6.35 20.52
CA GLY A 101 -14.30 -7.31 21.49
C GLY A 101 -14.03 -8.75 21.07
N ASN A 102 -14.74 -9.70 21.70
CA ASN A 102 -14.61 -11.13 21.44
C ASN A 102 -15.87 -11.76 20.82
N GLY A 103 -16.81 -10.94 20.40
CA GLY A 103 -18.04 -11.40 19.74
C GLY A 103 -17.80 -11.83 18.29
N PRO A 104 -18.79 -12.51 17.67
CA PRO A 104 -18.62 -13.07 16.31
C PRO A 104 -18.47 -12.01 15.21
N SER A 105 -18.93 -10.78 15.46
CA SER A 105 -18.81 -9.63 14.55
C SER A 105 -17.91 -8.53 15.10
N GLU A 106 -17.00 -8.88 16.02
CA GLU A 106 -16.07 -7.96 16.67
C GLU A 106 -14.63 -8.27 16.28
N LEU A 107 -13.77 -7.28 16.37
CA LEU A 107 -12.34 -7.40 16.14
C LEU A 107 -11.58 -7.43 17.47
N ASP A 108 -10.49 -8.18 17.53
CA ASP A 108 -9.57 -8.20 18.68
C ASP A 108 -8.84 -6.85 18.90
N GLY A 109 -8.87 -5.97 17.93
CA GLY A 109 -8.21 -4.66 17.98
C GLY A 109 -8.52 -3.81 16.76
N SER A 110 -7.94 -2.63 16.71
CA SER A 110 -8.05 -1.72 15.57
C SER A 110 -7.44 -2.33 14.31
N PHE A 111 -7.89 -1.91 13.15
CA PHE A 111 -7.44 -2.40 11.85
C PHE A 111 -7.04 -1.27 10.91
N TYR A 112 -6.26 -1.60 9.88
CA TYR A 112 -5.87 -0.69 8.82
C TYR A 112 -6.46 -1.14 7.49
N PHE A 113 -7.11 -0.24 6.76
CA PHE A 113 -7.67 -0.54 5.43
C PHE A 113 -6.61 -1.04 4.44
N GLY A 114 -5.34 -0.62 4.57
CA GLY A 114 -4.24 -1.13 3.76
C GLY A 114 -4.00 -2.64 3.86
N SER A 115 -4.48 -3.29 4.94
CA SER A 115 -4.44 -4.76 5.11
C SER A 115 -5.73 -5.44 4.67
N CYS A 116 -6.80 -4.70 4.46
CA CYS A 116 -8.10 -5.23 4.06
C CYS A 116 -8.16 -5.46 2.54
N ARG A 117 -9.14 -6.25 2.11
CA ARG A 117 -9.63 -6.31 0.74
C ARG A 117 -10.99 -5.64 0.67
N CYS A 118 -11.11 -4.59 -0.14
CA CYS A 118 -12.40 -3.98 -0.47
C CYS A 118 -12.78 -4.45 -1.87
N HIS A 119 -13.98 -4.99 -2.03
CA HIS A 119 -14.46 -5.48 -3.33
C HIS A 119 -15.98 -5.37 -3.44
N VAL A 120 -16.47 -5.32 -4.66
CA VAL A 120 -17.91 -5.32 -4.95
C VAL A 120 -18.30 -6.71 -5.46
N THR A 121 -19.35 -7.27 -4.89
CA THR A 121 -19.88 -8.56 -5.35
C THR A 121 -20.63 -8.45 -6.68
N ASP A 122 -20.94 -9.58 -7.33
CA ASP A 122 -21.74 -9.62 -8.55
C ASP A 122 -23.17 -9.03 -8.36
N HIS A 123 -23.62 -8.89 -7.10
CA HIS A 123 -24.90 -8.27 -6.75
C HIS A 123 -24.79 -6.78 -6.45
N GLY A 124 -23.60 -6.18 -6.61
CA GLY A 124 -23.34 -4.77 -6.36
C GLY A 124 -23.17 -4.40 -4.88
N GLU A 125 -22.93 -5.37 -4.01
CA GLU A 125 -22.70 -5.12 -2.58
C GLU A 125 -21.22 -4.88 -2.31
N LEU A 126 -20.91 -3.80 -1.59
CA LEU A 126 -19.55 -3.53 -1.11
C LEU A 126 -19.24 -4.40 0.11
N MET A 127 -18.18 -5.17 -0.01
CA MET A 127 -17.63 -6.02 1.03
C MET A 127 -16.25 -5.55 1.46
N VAL A 128 -15.94 -5.69 2.73
CA VAL A 128 -14.60 -5.46 3.29
C VAL A 128 -14.16 -6.68 4.09
N ASP A 129 -13.15 -7.38 3.60
CA ASP A 129 -12.52 -8.50 4.29
C ASP A 129 -11.41 -7.96 5.21
N ILE A 130 -11.62 -8.05 6.52
CA ILE A 130 -10.73 -7.48 7.55
C ILE A 130 -9.96 -8.62 8.22
N PRO A 131 -8.63 -8.64 8.14
CA PRO A 131 -7.81 -9.61 8.87
C PRO A 131 -7.87 -9.32 10.38
N ASN A 132 -8.27 -10.30 11.18
CA ASN A 132 -8.43 -10.18 12.62
C ASN A 132 -7.32 -10.96 13.36
N ASN A 133 -6.21 -10.29 13.62
CA ASN A 133 -5.06 -10.78 14.41
C ASN A 133 -4.60 -12.22 14.10
N GLY A 134 -4.68 -12.63 12.83
CA GLY A 134 -4.26 -13.97 12.37
C GLY A 134 -5.17 -15.12 12.81
N LYS A 135 -6.33 -14.84 13.40
CA LYS A 135 -7.29 -15.87 13.85
C LYS A 135 -8.35 -16.17 12.79
N ASN A 136 -8.91 -15.11 12.22
CA ASN A 136 -10.01 -15.18 11.26
C ASN A 136 -10.03 -13.95 10.36
N ILE A 137 -10.88 -13.98 9.36
CA ILE A 137 -11.25 -12.83 8.54
C ILE A 137 -12.66 -12.44 8.94
N LEU A 138 -12.87 -11.17 9.29
CA LEU A 138 -14.20 -10.60 9.42
C LEU A 138 -14.61 -10.06 8.04
N ARG A 139 -15.60 -10.67 7.41
CA ARG A 139 -16.20 -10.23 6.14
C ARG A 139 -17.36 -9.33 6.42
N TRP A 140 -17.19 -8.04 6.26
CA TRP A 140 -18.17 -7.01 6.54
C TRP A 140 -18.90 -6.59 5.27
N ASN A 141 -20.24 -6.74 5.26
CA ASN A 141 -21.10 -6.22 4.21
C ASN A 141 -21.48 -4.76 4.50
N VAL A 142 -20.76 -3.83 3.91
CA VAL A 142 -20.95 -2.39 4.12
C VAL A 142 -22.31 -1.94 3.60
N THR A 143 -22.69 -2.39 2.40
CA THR A 143 -23.96 -1.99 1.74
C THR A 143 -25.15 -2.37 2.59
N GLN A 144 -25.23 -3.62 3.04
CA GLN A 144 -26.32 -4.08 3.88
C GLN A 144 -26.29 -3.45 5.27
N SER A 145 -25.10 -3.23 5.84
CA SER A 145 -24.98 -2.57 7.14
C SER A 145 -25.53 -1.15 7.11
N ILE A 146 -25.28 -0.39 6.04
CA ILE A 146 -25.87 0.94 5.85
C ILE A 146 -27.40 0.84 5.70
N ALA A 147 -27.90 -0.10 4.90
CA ALA A 147 -29.33 -0.26 4.64
C ALA A 147 -30.13 -0.65 5.90
N CYS A 148 -29.55 -1.50 6.74
CA CYS A 148 -30.20 -2.00 7.97
C CYS A 148 -29.88 -1.13 9.21
N ASN A 149 -28.90 -0.22 9.10
CA ASN A 149 -28.33 0.56 10.22
C ASN A 149 -27.84 -0.35 11.37
N GLU A 150 -27.28 -1.51 11.03
CA GLU A 150 -26.68 -2.47 11.94
C GLU A 150 -25.50 -3.19 11.28
N ILE A 151 -24.60 -3.77 12.07
CA ILE A 151 -23.48 -4.52 11.49
C ILE A 151 -23.98 -5.83 10.86
N ILE A 152 -23.69 -6.00 9.57
CA ILE A 152 -23.88 -7.24 8.83
C ILE A 152 -22.51 -7.78 8.47
N ALA A 153 -22.05 -8.80 9.21
CA ALA A 153 -20.73 -9.38 9.02
C ALA A 153 -20.73 -10.87 9.37
N GLU A 154 -19.83 -11.60 8.74
CA GLU A 154 -19.56 -13.01 9.01
C GLU A 154 -18.07 -13.23 9.29
N THR A 155 -17.74 -14.29 10.01
CA THR A 155 -16.38 -14.63 10.37
C THR A 155 -15.94 -15.92 9.67
N THR A 156 -14.86 -15.84 8.90
CA THR A 156 -14.27 -17.01 8.25
C THR A 156 -12.99 -17.41 8.98
N PRO A 157 -12.91 -18.63 9.57
CA PRO A 157 -11.71 -19.10 10.24
C PRO A 157 -10.53 -19.21 9.26
N THR A 158 -9.34 -18.86 9.73
CA THR A 158 -8.10 -19.11 8.98
C THR A 158 -7.19 -20.06 9.72
N THR A 159 -6.55 -20.98 9.01
CA THR A 159 -5.71 -22.01 9.63
C THR A 159 -4.21 -21.69 9.60
N SER A 160 -3.81 -20.63 8.91
CA SER A 160 -2.42 -20.53 8.44
C SER A 160 -1.64 -19.28 8.87
N VAL A 161 -2.23 -18.32 9.55
CA VAL A 161 -1.59 -17.00 9.76
C VAL A 161 -1.24 -16.71 11.23
N HIS A 162 -0.85 -17.72 11.99
CA HIS A 162 -0.40 -17.52 13.37
C HIS A 162 0.88 -16.67 13.43
N PHE A 163 0.87 -15.62 14.26
CA PHE A 163 2.02 -14.74 14.55
C PHE A 163 2.65 -14.03 13.37
N SER A 164 1.84 -13.48 12.46
CA SER A 164 2.34 -12.60 11.40
C SER A 164 2.48 -11.17 11.90
N ALA A 165 3.62 -10.53 11.60
CA ALA A 165 3.81 -9.11 11.83
C ALA A 165 2.95 -8.23 10.91
N TYR A 166 2.53 -8.79 9.77
CA TYR A 166 1.62 -8.16 8.80
C TYR A 166 0.85 -9.24 8.06
N TRP A 167 -0.43 -9.01 7.81
CA TRP A 167 -1.30 -9.90 7.05
C TRP A 167 -2.29 -9.09 6.20
N LYS A 168 -2.40 -9.44 4.92
CA LYS A 168 -3.33 -8.82 3.96
C LYS A 168 -4.11 -9.91 3.24
N VAL A 169 -5.43 -9.73 3.17
CA VAL A 169 -6.32 -10.53 2.32
C VAL A 169 -6.12 -10.06 0.87
N LEU A 170 -5.87 -10.97 -0.06
CA LEU A 170 -5.65 -10.67 -1.47
C LEU A 170 -6.92 -10.95 -2.29
N ASP A 171 -7.47 -12.15 -2.15
CA ASP A 171 -8.73 -12.59 -2.76
C ASP A 171 -9.40 -13.65 -1.86
N ASP A 172 -10.47 -14.32 -2.33
CA ASP A 172 -11.22 -15.30 -1.54
C ASP A 172 -10.39 -16.52 -1.10
N SER A 173 -9.30 -16.80 -1.81
CA SER A 173 -8.43 -17.96 -1.57
C SER A 173 -7.02 -17.61 -1.18
N SER A 174 -6.63 -16.35 -1.33
CA SER A 174 -5.23 -15.93 -1.26
C SER A 174 -4.99 -14.87 -0.19
N SER A 175 -3.84 -14.96 0.45
CA SER A 175 -3.38 -13.95 1.41
C SER A 175 -1.86 -13.75 1.31
N PHE A 176 -1.42 -12.56 1.70
CA PHE A 176 -0.01 -12.23 1.88
C PHE A 176 0.29 -11.99 3.35
N SER A 177 1.42 -12.48 3.82
CA SER A 177 1.85 -12.20 5.19
C SER A 177 3.37 -12.03 5.29
N ARG A 178 3.80 -11.34 6.36
CA ARG A 178 5.18 -11.24 6.79
C ARG A 178 5.31 -11.87 8.17
N LYS A 179 6.21 -12.83 8.31
CA LYS A 179 6.51 -13.50 9.58
C LYS A 179 7.91 -13.13 10.02
N LEU A 180 8.04 -12.82 11.29
CA LEU A 180 9.33 -12.57 11.90
C LEU A 180 10.07 -13.90 12.07
N SER A 181 11.33 -13.99 11.63
CA SER A 181 12.17 -15.16 11.86
C SER A 181 12.49 -15.33 13.35
N PRO A 182 12.74 -16.55 13.82
CA PRO A 182 13.03 -16.81 15.24
C PRO A 182 14.26 -16.06 15.79
N ASP A 183 15.19 -15.71 14.92
CA ASP A 183 16.40 -14.93 15.24
C ASP A 183 16.18 -13.41 15.20
N PHE A 184 14.98 -12.95 14.84
CA PHE A 184 14.61 -11.53 14.69
C PHE A 184 15.44 -10.75 13.66
N LEU A 185 16.14 -11.45 12.75
CA LEU A 185 16.99 -10.81 11.74
C LEU A 185 16.29 -10.66 10.39
N ARG A 186 15.23 -11.45 10.14
CA ARG A 186 14.51 -11.48 8.87
C ARG A 186 13.02 -11.30 9.06
N LEU A 187 12.39 -10.74 8.03
CA LEU A 187 10.94 -10.66 7.91
C LEU A 187 10.53 -11.47 6.66
N GLU A 188 10.10 -12.71 6.87
CA GLU A 188 9.80 -13.66 5.81
C GLU A 188 8.43 -13.34 5.18
N ARG A 189 8.45 -13.02 3.90
CA ARG A 189 7.27 -12.80 3.06
C ARG A 189 6.76 -14.14 2.57
N GLN A 190 5.45 -14.31 2.58
CA GLN A 190 4.79 -15.48 1.98
C GLN A 190 3.45 -15.10 1.36
N VAL A 191 3.13 -15.73 0.25
CA VAL A 191 1.78 -15.76 -0.33
C VAL A 191 1.22 -17.15 -0.09
N LEU A 192 0.00 -17.21 0.40
CA LEU A 192 -0.76 -18.43 0.57
C LEU A 192 -1.93 -18.42 -0.42
N VAL A 193 -2.14 -19.54 -1.10
CA VAL A 193 -3.29 -19.80 -1.96
C VAL A 193 -3.93 -21.09 -1.47
N ASN A 194 -5.20 -21.07 -1.08
CA ASN A 194 -5.87 -22.21 -0.44
C ASN A 194 -5.09 -22.80 0.75
N ASN A 195 -4.46 -21.92 1.56
CA ASN A 195 -3.58 -22.27 2.69
C ASN A 195 -2.25 -22.96 2.32
N GLU A 196 -1.93 -23.09 1.04
CA GLU A 196 -0.64 -23.60 0.58
C GLU A 196 0.28 -22.45 0.19
N ARG A 197 1.57 -22.57 0.55
CA ARG A 197 2.56 -21.55 0.21
C ARG A 197 2.86 -21.60 -1.29
N LEU A 198 2.68 -20.46 -1.94
CA LEU A 198 3.06 -20.29 -3.34
C LEU A 198 4.58 -20.01 -3.43
N ASP A 199 5.25 -20.77 -4.27
CA ASP A 199 6.69 -20.59 -4.53
C ASP A 199 6.89 -19.51 -5.60
N ILE A 200 7.38 -18.34 -5.19
CA ILE A 200 7.58 -17.17 -6.05
C ILE A 200 9.04 -16.73 -5.93
N ALA A 201 9.77 -16.78 -7.05
CA ALA A 201 11.20 -16.46 -7.10
C ALA A 201 11.52 -15.07 -6.51
N GLY A 202 10.76 -14.04 -6.86
CA GLY A 202 10.94 -12.68 -6.33
C GLY A 202 10.75 -12.60 -4.81
N ILE A 203 9.76 -13.30 -4.25
CA ILE A 203 9.57 -13.37 -2.79
C ILE A 203 10.74 -14.10 -2.13
N ASN A 204 11.18 -15.22 -2.71
CA ASN A 204 12.31 -15.97 -2.18
C ASN A 204 13.60 -15.15 -2.19
N GLU A 205 13.79 -14.31 -3.20
CA GLU A 205 14.92 -13.38 -3.27
C GLU A 205 14.84 -12.32 -2.18
N LEU A 206 13.70 -11.65 -2.01
CA LEU A 206 13.49 -10.65 -0.96
C LEU A 206 13.61 -11.23 0.45
N ASN A 207 13.32 -12.51 0.64
CA ASN A 207 13.46 -13.21 1.94
C ASN A 207 14.92 -13.51 2.32
N LYS A 208 15.88 -13.31 1.42
CA LYS A 208 17.30 -13.35 1.75
C LYS A 208 17.79 -12.10 2.50
N ALA A 209 17.01 -11.00 2.45
CA ALA A 209 17.34 -9.76 3.14
C ALA A 209 17.30 -9.97 4.66
N GLU A 210 18.36 -9.54 5.33
CA GLU A 210 18.48 -9.61 6.78
C GLU A 210 19.08 -8.33 7.35
N VAL A 211 18.66 -7.95 8.55
CA VAL A 211 19.28 -6.86 9.32
C VAL A 211 20.50 -7.39 10.06
N SER A 212 21.47 -6.50 10.30
CA SER A 212 22.77 -6.93 10.88
C SER A 212 22.74 -7.08 12.40
N VAL A 213 21.68 -6.59 13.07
CA VAL A 213 21.57 -6.54 14.53
C VAL A 213 20.20 -7.03 14.99
N ASN A 214 20.23 -7.97 15.93
CA ASN A 214 19.06 -8.37 16.69
C ASN A 214 18.91 -7.47 17.94
N ASP A 215 18.26 -6.33 17.79
CA ASP A 215 17.93 -5.41 18.89
C ASP A 215 16.43 -5.36 19.20
N GLY A 216 15.65 -6.25 18.58
CA GLY A 216 14.20 -6.33 18.72
C GLY A 216 13.43 -5.24 17.95
N ILE A 217 14.11 -4.35 17.21
CA ILE A 217 13.51 -3.23 16.50
C ILE A 217 13.96 -3.19 15.04
N SER A 218 15.21 -3.53 14.75
CA SER A 218 15.82 -3.38 13.42
C SER A 218 15.11 -4.18 12.33
N PHE A 219 14.41 -5.27 12.65
CA PHE A 219 13.61 -6.02 11.67
C PHE A 219 12.51 -5.15 11.01
N ASN A 220 12.07 -4.07 11.66
CA ASN A 220 11.10 -3.13 11.09
C ASN A 220 11.61 -2.46 9.81
N LEU A 221 12.94 -2.39 9.62
CA LEU A 221 13.55 -1.91 8.37
C LEU A 221 13.18 -2.78 7.15
N LEU A 222 12.79 -4.04 7.37
CA LEU A 222 12.34 -4.97 6.33
C LEU A 222 10.84 -4.86 6.04
N SER A 223 10.12 -4.01 6.78
CA SER A 223 8.68 -3.79 6.60
C SER A 223 8.39 -2.95 5.36
N GLY A 224 7.13 -2.90 4.96
CA GLY A 224 6.67 -2.13 3.80
C GLY A 224 5.15 -2.09 3.73
N PHE A 225 4.66 -1.38 2.73
CA PHE A 225 3.23 -1.26 2.41
C PHE A 225 2.92 -2.04 1.15
N VAL A 226 1.75 -2.67 1.12
CA VAL A 226 1.39 -3.62 0.06
C VAL A 226 0.15 -3.16 -0.67
N ALA A 227 0.25 -3.08 -2.01
CA ALA A 227 -0.86 -3.02 -2.93
C ALA A 227 -1.03 -4.37 -3.65
N TYR A 228 -2.22 -4.67 -4.11
CA TYR A 228 -2.51 -5.89 -4.87
C TYR A 228 -3.61 -5.64 -5.89
N SER A 229 -3.41 -6.16 -7.10
CA SER A 229 -4.44 -6.26 -8.13
C SER A 229 -4.90 -7.71 -8.24
N GLU A 230 -6.20 -7.91 -8.05
CA GLU A 230 -6.82 -9.22 -8.23
C GLU A 230 -6.87 -9.61 -9.70
N SER A 231 -7.21 -8.67 -10.60
CA SER A 231 -7.30 -8.89 -12.04
C SER A 231 -5.95 -9.19 -12.69
N GLU A 232 -4.92 -8.41 -12.37
CA GLU A 232 -3.56 -8.57 -12.90
C GLU A 232 -2.76 -9.64 -12.14
N ARG A 233 -3.20 -10.04 -10.95
CA ARG A 233 -2.51 -10.92 -10.00
C ARG A 233 -1.09 -10.45 -9.70
N VAL A 234 -0.95 -9.16 -9.42
CA VAL A 234 0.34 -8.53 -9.10
C VAL A 234 0.32 -8.03 -7.66
N LEU A 235 1.25 -8.52 -6.86
CA LEU A 235 1.56 -8.00 -5.54
C LEU A 235 2.64 -6.93 -5.66
N VAL A 236 2.45 -5.79 -5.01
CA VAL A 236 3.45 -4.71 -4.98
C VAL A 236 3.84 -4.42 -3.54
N ASP A 237 5.13 -4.55 -3.22
CA ASP A 237 5.70 -4.37 -1.89
C ASP A 237 6.65 -3.15 -1.87
N ALA A 238 6.21 -2.04 -1.27
CA ALA A 238 6.99 -0.80 -1.14
C ALA A 238 7.68 -0.76 0.23
N SER A 239 9.01 -0.69 0.24
CA SER A 239 9.82 -0.75 1.46
C SER A 239 9.69 0.52 2.31
N ILE A 240 9.46 0.37 3.61
CA ILE A 240 9.42 1.53 4.51
C ILE A 240 10.76 2.24 4.64
N SER A 241 11.86 1.51 4.65
CA SER A 241 13.21 2.03 4.99
C SER A 241 14.06 2.38 3.78
N THR A 242 13.64 1.98 2.58
CA THR A 242 14.37 2.20 1.33
C THR A 242 13.45 2.82 0.27
N ASN A 243 14.04 3.40 -0.77
CA ASN A 243 13.31 3.99 -1.88
C ASN A 243 12.94 2.97 -2.98
N VAL A 244 12.58 1.74 -2.57
CA VAL A 244 12.35 0.60 -3.46
C VAL A 244 10.91 0.12 -3.40
N ILE A 245 10.34 -0.16 -4.56
CA ILE A 245 9.03 -0.80 -4.76
C ILE A 245 9.25 -2.08 -5.55
N ASN A 246 8.76 -3.21 -5.07
CA ASN A 246 8.89 -4.50 -5.73
C ASN A 246 7.56 -4.92 -6.34
N PHE A 247 7.52 -5.12 -7.66
CA PHE A 247 6.40 -5.66 -8.41
C PHE A 247 6.59 -7.17 -8.57
N ILE A 248 5.66 -7.94 -8.04
CA ILE A 248 5.75 -9.40 -7.90
C ILE A 248 4.51 -10.04 -8.51
N PRO A 249 4.54 -10.44 -9.80
CA PRO A 249 3.47 -11.19 -10.43
C PRO A 249 3.30 -12.57 -9.77
N LEU A 250 2.06 -12.93 -9.41
CA LEU A 250 1.74 -14.23 -8.79
C LEU A 250 1.48 -15.32 -9.82
N ASN A 251 1.55 -15.02 -11.11
CA ASN A 251 1.35 -15.93 -12.23
C ASN A 251 2.66 -16.54 -12.77
N GLY A 252 3.80 -16.30 -12.09
CA GLY A 252 5.11 -16.81 -12.50
C GLY A 252 5.89 -15.92 -13.48
N ALA A 253 5.34 -14.78 -13.89
CA ALA A 253 6.10 -13.78 -14.67
C ALA A 253 7.27 -13.20 -13.86
N PRO A 254 8.31 -12.65 -14.52
CA PRO A 254 9.45 -12.06 -13.81
C PRO A 254 9.04 -10.92 -12.88
N SER A 255 9.59 -10.93 -11.67
CA SER A 255 9.45 -9.85 -10.69
C SER A 255 10.50 -8.77 -10.95
N LYS A 256 10.18 -7.51 -10.66
CA LYS A 256 11.12 -6.39 -10.81
C LYS A 256 11.04 -5.38 -9.67
N SER A 257 12.13 -4.66 -9.47
CA SER A 257 12.20 -3.52 -8.53
C SER A 257 12.15 -2.18 -9.26
N ILE A 258 11.41 -1.25 -8.71
CA ILE A 258 11.41 0.16 -9.08
C ILE A 258 12.15 0.93 -7.99
N ILE A 259 13.18 1.70 -8.36
CA ILE A 259 13.98 2.51 -7.46
C ILE A 259 13.65 3.97 -7.72
N ILE A 260 13.15 4.67 -6.70
CA ILE A 260 12.80 6.10 -6.82
C ILE A 260 14.05 6.96 -6.65
N GLY A 261 14.45 7.63 -7.74
CA GLY A 261 15.67 8.45 -7.78
C GLY A 261 16.87 7.75 -8.42
N PRO A 262 18.04 8.37 -8.40
CA PRO A 262 19.21 7.92 -9.17
C PRO A 262 19.99 6.78 -8.51
N LYS A 263 19.71 6.44 -7.24
CA LYS A 263 20.45 5.44 -6.47
C LYS A 263 19.52 4.73 -5.50
N ALA A 264 19.68 3.40 -5.37
CA ALA A 264 19.00 2.62 -4.33
C ALA A 264 19.61 2.91 -2.94
N VAL A 265 18.75 3.06 -1.95
CA VAL A 265 19.15 3.09 -0.53
C VAL A 265 19.32 1.66 -0.05
N SER A 266 20.48 1.33 0.51
CA SER A 266 20.75 0.00 1.06
C SER A 266 20.22 -0.16 2.49
N LEU A 267 19.96 -1.39 2.90
CA LEU A 267 19.61 -1.68 4.31
C LEU A 267 20.69 -1.21 5.29
N ASN A 268 21.97 -1.37 4.94
CA ASN A 268 23.07 -0.88 5.76
C ASN A 268 23.03 0.64 5.99
N GLU A 269 22.67 1.43 4.95
CA GLU A 269 22.49 2.88 5.10
C GLU A 269 21.28 3.19 6.00
N ALA A 270 20.19 2.43 5.87
CA ALA A 270 18.99 2.57 6.71
C ALA A 270 19.28 2.22 8.17
N GLU A 271 19.94 1.08 8.45
CA GLU A 271 20.36 0.67 9.79
C GLU A 271 21.29 1.70 10.45
N LYS A 272 22.27 2.20 9.71
CA LYS A 272 23.18 3.23 10.23
C LYS A 272 22.44 4.49 10.64
N LYS A 273 21.48 4.93 9.83
CA LYS A 273 20.64 6.10 10.16
C LYS A 273 19.77 5.84 11.38
N GLN A 274 19.11 4.68 11.47
CA GLN A 274 18.30 4.31 12.63
C GLN A 274 19.10 4.33 13.93
N ARG A 275 20.31 3.79 13.94
CA ARG A 275 21.19 3.79 15.14
C ARG A 275 21.59 5.19 15.59
N ILE A 276 21.76 6.13 14.65
CA ILE A 276 22.15 7.51 14.95
C ILE A 276 20.96 8.31 15.47
N PHE A 277 19.80 8.17 14.84
CA PHE A 277 18.64 9.03 15.09
C PHE A 277 17.57 8.37 15.96
N HIS A 278 17.74 7.09 16.32
CA HIS A 278 16.75 6.26 17.04
C HIS A 278 15.37 6.24 16.38
N ASP A 279 15.32 6.53 15.08
CA ASP A 279 14.10 6.59 14.28
C ASP A 279 14.34 5.97 12.88
N ILE A 280 13.30 5.32 12.36
CA ILE A 280 13.33 4.78 11.00
C ILE A 280 12.88 5.87 10.05
N LYS A 281 13.79 6.31 9.17
CA LYS A 281 13.36 7.14 8.06
C LYS A 281 12.43 6.36 7.16
N GLN A 282 11.18 6.82 7.09
CA GLN A 282 10.17 6.23 6.23
C GLN A 282 10.21 6.90 4.85
N TYR A 283 10.43 6.10 3.81
CA TYR A 283 10.30 6.53 2.41
C TYR A 283 8.87 6.34 1.93
N PHE A 284 8.32 5.14 2.10
CA PHE A 284 6.91 4.87 1.84
C PHE A 284 6.16 4.79 3.16
N ILE A 285 4.98 5.40 3.21
CA ILE A 285 4.21 5.61 4.45
C ILE A 285 2.87 4.89 4.37
N SER A 286 2.30 4.76 3.18
CA SER A 286 1.03 4.10 2.94
C SER A 286 0.94 3.65 1.49
N ALA A 287 0.06 2.68 1.21
CA ALA A 287 -0.28 2.20 -0.12
C ALA A 287 -1.79 2.21 -0.32
N SER A 288 -2.22 2.51 -1.52
CA SER A 288 -3.60 2.40 -1.98
C SER A 288 -3.61 1.90 -3.43
N SER A 289 -4.69 1.27 -3.86
CA SER A 289 -4.82 0.78 -5.23
C SER A 289 -6.27 0.74 -5.66
N ASP A 290 -6.48 0.83 -6.98
CA ASP A 290 -7.70 0.51 -7.68
C ASP A 290 -7.43 -0.46 -8.82
N ASP A 291 -8.39 -0.72 -9.69
CA ASP A 291 -8.24 -1.66 -10.81
C ASP A 291 -7.16 -1.22 -11.83
N SER A 292 -6.92 0.08 -11.97
CA SER A 292 -6.02 0.66 -12.97
C SER A 292 -4.62 0.93 -12.44
N TYR A 293 -4.50 1.30 -11.16
CA TYR A 293 -3.26 1.84 -10.60
C TYR A 293 -2.98 1.32 -9.20
N CYS A 294 -1.69 1.22 -8.89
CA CYS A 294 -1.20 1.22 -7.51
C CYS A 294 -0.51 2.56 -7.20
N ALA A 295 -0.71 3.05 -6.00
CA ALA A 295 -0.18 4.33 -5.57
C ALA A 295 0.43 4.23 -4.16
N PHE A 296 1.46 5.06 -3.92
CA PHE A 296 2.20 5.05 -2.67
C PHE A 296 2.40 6.47 -2.17
N LEU A 297 2.09 6.70 -0.90
CA LEU A 297 2.48 7.92 -0.21
C LEU A 297 3.97 7.86 0.09
N TYR A 298 4.73 8.74 -0.54
CA TYR A 298 6.19 8.79 -0.52
C TYR A 298 6.67 10.06 0.18
N ARG A 299 7.71 9.93 1.00
CA ARG A 299 8.39 11.05 1.64
C ARG A 299 9.84 11.11 1.16
N ASP A 300 10.22 12.20 0.52
CA ASP A 300 11.55 12.38 -0.01
C ASP A 300 12.61 12.68 1.09
N ASN A 301 13.86 12.85 0.68
CA ASN A 301 14.96 13.18 1.60
C ASN A 301 14.82 14.56 2.25
N SER A 302 14.07 15.47 1.64
CA SER A 302 13.81 16.82 2.14
C SER A 302 12.59 16.88 3.06
N GLY A 303 11.86 15.76 3.20
CA GLY A 303 10.65 15.66 4.02
C GLY A 303 9.36 16.01 3.30
N ASN A 304 9.40 16.26 1.97
CA ASN A 304 8.22 16.55 1.17
C ASN A 304 7.43 15.28 0.90
N TYR A 305 6.11 15.40 0.89
CA TYR A 305 5.19 14.29 0.60
C TYR A 305 4.73 14.33 -0.85
N SER A 306 4.60 13.16 -1.45
CA SER A 306 4.03 12.98 -2.78
C SER A 306 3.29 11.65 -2.85
N VAL A 307 2.24 11.58 -3.65
CA VAL A 307 1.63 10.31 -4.08
C VAL A 307 2.27 9.93 -5.40
N LEU A 308 2.88 8.76 -5.45
CA LEU A 308 3.51 8.19 -6.65
C LEU A 308 2.59 7.12 -7.21
N MET A 309 2.11 7.28 -8.44
CA MET A 309 1.19 6.37 -9.12
C MET A 309 1.90 5.58 -10.22
N PHE A 310 1.61 4.30 -10.27
CA PHE A 310 2.14 3.35 -11.26
C PHE A 310 1.00 2.52 -11.83
N ASP A 311 1.13 2.07 -13.09
CA ASP A 311 0.32 0.98 -13.60
C ASP A 311 0.76 -0.36 -12.98
N TRP A 312 -0.01 -1.42 -13.20
CA TRP A 312 0.30 -2.73 -12.65
C TRP A 312 1.49 -3.42 -13.34
N GLN A 313 1.99 -2.87 -14.42
CA GLN A 313 3.25 -3.24 -15.06
C GLN A 313 4.44 -2.50 -14.46
N GLY A 314 4.23 -1.58 -13.48
CA GLY A 314 5.24 -0.80 -12.80
C GLY A 314 5.81 0.35 -13.62
N ASN A 315 5.09 0.81 -14.65
CA ASN A 315 5.44 2.04 -15.34
C ASN A 315 5.01 3.25 -14.49
N PRO A 316 5.87 4.26 -14.29
CA PRO A 316 5.49 5.47 -13.60
C PRO A 316 4.46 6.25 -14.43
N ILE A 317 3.37 6.63 -13.80
CA ILE A 317 2.28 7.38 -14.44
C ILE A 317 2.33 8.83 -13.98
N ARG A 318 2.22 9.06 -12.66
CA ARG A 318 2.04 10.39 -12.12
C ARG A 318 2.69 10.53 -10.76
N ARG A 319 3.25 11.71 -10.49
CA ARG A 319 3.65 12.17 -9.17
C ARG A 319 2.79 13.37 -8.79
N ILE A 320 2.17 13.31 -7.62
CA ILE A 320 1.30 14.37 -7.10
C ILE A 320 1.90 14.87 -5.80
N ALA A 321 2.39 16.11 -5.78
CA ALA A 321 2.92 16.72 -4.56
C ALA A 321 1.79 17.00 -3.56
N ILE A 322 2.00 16.61 -2.30
CA ILE A 322 1.06 16.80 -1.19
C ILE A 322 1.67 17.84 -0.23
N PRO A 323 1.02 19.00 0.00
CA PRO A 323 1.60 20.07 0.81
C PRO A 323 1.57 19.78 2.31
N ASN A 324 0.64 18.94 2.79
CA ASN A 324 0.48 18.63 4.21
C ASN A 324 1.17 17.32 4.60
N ALA A 325 1.52 17.19 5.87
CA ALA A 325 1.96 15.91 6.41
C ALA A 325 0.83 14.88 6.31
N ALA A 326 1.18 13.64 6.05
CA ALA A 326 0.21 12.56 5.94
C ALA A 326 0.78 11.23 6.46
N THR A 327 -0.06 10.47 7.15
CA THR A 327 0.25 9.13 7.69
C THR A 327 -0.51 8.03 6.95
N ALA A 328 -1.59 8.38 6.26
CA ALA A 328 -2.36 7.48 5.40
C ALA A 328 -2.94 8.27 4.22
N PHE A 329 -3.28 7.55 3.16
CA PHE A 329 -4.00 8.13 2.03
C PHE A 329 -4.85 7.06 1.33
N CYS A 330 -5.82 7.53 0.56
CA CYS A 330 -6.49 6.76 -0.49
C CYS A 330 -6.79 7.68 -1.68
N PHE A 331 -7.11 7.11 -2.82
CA PHE A 331 -7.41 7.87 -4.02
C PHE A 331 -8.61 7.26 -4.76
N ASP A 332 -9.25 8.10 -5.56
CA ASP A 332 -10.32 7.78 -6.49
C ASP A 332 -9.86 8.26 -7.86
N SER A 333 -9.44 7.33 -8.72
CA SER A 333 -8.90 7.68 -10.03
C SER A 333 -9.97 8.18 -11.00
N GLU A 334 -11.22 7.75 -10.86
CA GLU A 334 -12.32 8.19 -11.72
C GLU A 334 -12.71 9.64 -11.47
N ARG A 335 -12.70 10.07 -10.19
CA ARG A 335 -13.04 11.43 -9.79
C ARG A 335 -11.84 12.34 -9.66
N HIS A 336 -10.62 11.82 -9.85
CA HIS A 336 -9.36 12.54 -9.67
C HIS A 336 -9.23 13.16 -8.27
N LEU A 337 -9.57 12.37 -7.24
CA LEU A 337 -9.51 12.79 -5.85
C LEU A 337 -8.46 11.99 -5.08
N ILE A 338 -7.76 12.68 -4.19
CA ILE A 338 -6.90 12.08 -3.17
C ILE A 338 -7.40 12.54 -1.80
N TYR A 339 -7.52 11.61 -0.89
CA TYR A 339 -7.71 11.87 0.53
C TYR A 339 -6.42 11.55 1.27
N THR A 340 -5.95 12.45 2.14
CA THR A 340 -4.82 12.20 3.02
C THR A 340 -5.20 12.44 4.47
N LEU A 341 -4.72 11.58 5.34
CA LEU A 341 -4.93 11.64 6.77
C LEU A 341 -3.60 11.89 7.48
N ASP A 342 -3.57 12.92 8.34
CA ASP A 342 -2.57 13.03 9.39
C ASP A 342 -3.18 12.53 10.71
N SER A 343 -2.86 11.29 11.09
CA SER A 343 -3.38 10.67 12.32
C SER A 343 -2.86 11.32 13.61
N SER A 344 -1.79 12.13 13.54
CA SER A 344 -1.24 12.82 14.71
C SER A 344 -2.06 14.03 15.11
N SER A 345 -2.74 14.66 14.15
CA SER A 345 -3.59 15.84 14.34
C SER A 345 -5.07 15.56 14.10
N ASP A 346 -5.45 14.33 13.74
CA ASP A 346 -6.80 13.93 13.31
C ASP A 346 -7.33 14.80 12.15
N GLN A 347 -6.44 15.18 11.20
CA GLN A 347 -6.80 16.02 10.06
C GLN A 347 -6.90 15.21 8.78
N LEU A 348 -8.05 15.29 8.14
CA LEU A 348 -8.32 14.70 6.84
C LEU A 348 -8.37 15.79 5.78
N TYR A 349 -7.62 15.62 4.70
CA TYR A 349 -7.60 16.56 3.58
C TYR A 349 -8.07 15.88 2.30
N ARG A 350 -8.79 16.63 1.47
CA ARG A 350 -9.19 16.23 0.13
C ARG A 350 -8.49 17.12 -0.91
N TYR A 351 -7.93 16.51 -1.94
CA TYR A 351 -7.26 17.18 -3.06
C TYR A 351 -7.86 16.72 -4.38
N CYS A 352 -7.97 17.64 -5.32
CA CYS A 352 -8.19 17.33 -6.74
C CYS A 352 -6.84 17.27 -7.48
N TYR A 353 -6.71 16.39 -8.48
CA TYR A 353 -5.51 16.26 -9.30
C TYR A 353 -5.81 15.96 -10.77
#